data_f618cda9ad9d71eb4168776001651eda
#
_entry.id   f618cda9ad9d71eb4168776001651eda
#
_cell.length_a   1.000
_cell.length_b   1.000
_cell.length_c   1.000
_cell.angle_alpha   90.00
_cell.angle_beta   90.00
_cell.angle_gamma   90.00
#
_symmetry.space_group_name_H-M   'P 1'
#
loop_
_entity.id
_entity.type
_entity.pdbx_description
1 polymer ?
#
loop_
_entity_poly.entity_id
_entity_poly.type
_entity_poly.pdbx_seq_one_letter_code
_entity_poly.pdbx_strand_id
1 'polypeptide(L)'
;MLEDIRLAFQGIWNHKLRSALTMLGIIIGIGSIIAIVSTIKGTNEQIKENLVGAGNNAVNIQLYQGEWPIDLSYGNVPDGVPVISKDVLEEIKESDAVETAALYYTRNEYDAVFNGSQSLSNGTIMGVDSDYLDVYGYQITKGRGFSEKDFSENRKVALLDKTSASNLFPDGNVIGKTIEMK
;
A
#
# COMPACT_ATOMS: atom_id res chain seq x y z
N MET A 1 24.16 -40.19 -41.16
CA MET A 1 24.06 -39.12 -40.18
C MET A 1 24.74 -37.82 -40.61
N LEU A 2 26.07 -37.80 -40.89
CA LEU A 2 26.75 -36.54 -41.34
C LEU A 2 26.29 -36.09 -42.73
N GLU A 3 25.96 -37.00 -43.62
CA GLU A 3 25.41 -36.66 -44.95
C GLU A 3 23.98 -36.04 -44.83
N ASP A 4 23.15 -36.58 -43.95
CA ASP A 4 21.78 -36.08 -43.74
C ASP A 4 21.79 -34.67 -43.20
N ILE A 5 22.72 -34.34 -42.29
CA ILE A 5 22.93 -32.99 -41.78
C ILE A 5 23.40 -32.03 -42.91
N ARG A 6 24.32 -32.47 -43.76
CA ARG A 6 24.79 -31.68 -44.89
C ARG A 6 23.70 -31.43 -45.92
N LEU A 7 22.87 -32.41 -46.24
CA LEU A 7 21.72 -32.25 -47.10
C LEU A 7 20.68 -31.28 -46.54
N ALA A 8 20.41 -31.33 -45.23
CA ALA A 8 19.52 -30.41 -44.54
C ALA A 8 20.02 -28.96 -44.62
N PHE A 9 21.29 -28.72 -44.39
CA PHE A 9 21.91 -27.40 -44.54
C PHE A 9 21.88 -26.90 -46.01
N GLN A 10 22.08 -27.77 -46.96
CA GLN A 10 22.02 -27.42 -48.39
C GLN A 10 20.61 -27.06 -48.83
N GLY A 11 19.59 -27.73 -48.27
CA GLY A 11 18.16 -27.39 -48.45
C GLY A 11 17.81 -26.00 -47.93
N ILE A 12 18.31 -25.64 -46.76
CA ILE A 12 18.13 -24.31 -46.14
C ILE A 12 18.79 -23.23 -47.02
N TRP A 13 19.99 -23.49 -47.52
CA TRP A 13 20.74 -22.52 -48.34
C TRP A 13 20.16 -22.32 -49.73
N ASN A 14 19.55 -23.34 -50.33
CA ASN A 14 18.92 -23.27 -51.63
C ASN A 14 17.58 -22.48 -51.60
N HIS A 15 16.95 -22.41 -50.43
CA HIS A 15 15.65 -21.73 -50.24
C HIS A 15 15.71 -20.65 -49.13
N LYS A 16 16.75 -19.80 -49.17
CA LYS A 16 17.07 -18.80 -48.10
C LYS A 16 15.87 -17.97 -47.64
N LEU A 17 15.06 -17.47 -48.61
CA LEU A 17 13.90 -16.63 -48.28
C LEU A 17 12.83 -17.40 -47.52
N ARG A 18 12.54 -18.66 -47.89
CA ARG A 18 11.53 -19.47 -47.21
C ARG A 18 12.02 -19.82 -45.81
N SER A 19 13.28 -20.24 -45.68
CA SER A 19 13.84 -20.59 -44.38
C SER A 19 13.93 -19.37 -43.45
N ALA A 20 14.31 -18.20 -43.97
CA ALA A 20 14.34 -16.97 -43.19
C ALA A 20 12.95 -16.54 -42.70
N LEU A 21 11.93 -16.61 -43.59
CA LEU A 21 10.53 -16.27 -43.21
C LEU A 21 9.97 -17.22 -42.17
N THR A 22 10.22 -18.54 -42.28
CA THR A 22 9.76 -19.50 -41.30
C THR A 22 10.43 -19.33 -39.94
N MET A 23 11.75 -19.09 -39.91
CA MET A 23 12.50 -18.78 -38.69
C MET A 23 12.00 -17.48 -38.05
N LEU A 24 11.78 -16.45 -38.83
CA LEU A 24 11.24 -15.18 -38.35
C LEU A 24 9.86 -15.36 -37.72
N GLY A 25 8.99 -16.15 -38.35
CA GLY A 25 7.67 -16.46 -37.78
C GLY A 25 7.74 -17.19 -36.44
N ILE A 26 8.65 -18.15 -36.31
CA ILE A 26 8.85 -18.86 -35.03
C ILE A 26 9.42 -17.92 -33.96
N ILE A 27 10.41 -17.10 -34.30
CA ILE A 27 11.02 -16.13 -33.37
C ILE A 27 9.98 -15.14 -32.88
N ILE A 28 9.16 -14.56 -33.77
CA ILE A 28 8.09 -13.65 -33.40
C ILE A 28 7.05 -14.34 -32.53
N GLY A 29 6.65 -15.57 -32.88
CA GLY A 29 5.68 -16.34 -32.12
C GLY A 29 6.15 -16.61 -30.69
N ILE A 30 7.35 -17.15 -30.51
CA ILE A 30 7.92 -17.42 -29.19
C ILE A 30 8.20 -16.12 -28.42
N GLY A 31 8.74 -15.09 -29.10
CA GLY A 31 9.00 -13.79 -28.49
C GLY A 31 7.73 -13.13 -27.96
N SER A 32 6.63 -13.23 -28.70
CA SER A 32 5.33 -12.70 -28.27
C SER A 32 4.80 -13.43 -27.04
N ILE A 33 4.91 -14.75 -26.97
CA ILE A 33 4.49 -15.53 -25.80
C ILE A 33 5.32 -15.16 -24.57
N ILE A 34 6.64 -15.05 -24.72
CA ILE A 34 7.52 -14.65 -23.62
C ILE A 34 7.18 -13.24 -23.13
N ALA A 35 6.96 -12.30 -24.04
CA ALA A 35 6.59 -10.94 -23.68
C ALA A 35 5.27 -10.88 -22.90
N ILE A 36 4.24 -11.59 -23.36
CA ILE A 36 2.94 -11.66 -22.69
C ILE A 36 3.08 -12.27 -21.30
N VAL A 37 3.74 -13.42 -21.18
CA VAL A 37 3.91 -14.10 -19.89
C VAL A 37 4.71 -13.25 -18.91
N SER A 38 5.76 -12.55 -19.39
CA SER A 38 6.56 -11.66 -18.54
C SER A 38 5.76 -10.45 -18.06
N THR A 39 4.94 -9.87 -18.92
CA THR A 39 4.05 -8.75 -18.57
C THR A 39 3.02 -9.19 -17.53
N ILE A 40 2.36 -10.34 -17.74
CA ILE A 40 1.37 -10.88 -16.79
C ILE A 40 2.02 -11.14 -15.42
N LYS A 41 3.20 -11.78 -15.40
CA LYS A 41 3.91 -12.03 -14.12
C LYS A 41 4.28 -10.73 -13.41
N GLY A 42 4.82 -9.76 -14.15
CA GLY A 42 5.17 -8.45 -13.57
C GLY A 42 3.97 -7.70 -13.01
N THR A 43 2.85 -7.71 -13.75
CA THR A 43 1.60 -7.08 -13.28
C THR A 43 1.03 -7.80 -12.06
N ASN A 44 1.04 -9.13 -12.05
CA ASN A 44 0.55 -9.90 -10.90
C ASN A 44 1.40 -9.65 -9.63
N GLU A 45 2.72 -9.52 -9.76
CA GLU A 45 3.59 -9.20 -8.63
C GLU A 45 3.32 -7.78 -8.11
N GLN A 46 3.16 -6.79 -9.00
CA GLN A 46 2.77 -5.42 -8.62
C GLN A 46 1.39 -5.37 -7.95
N ILE A 47 0.42 -6.13 -8.46
CA ILE A 47 -0.91 -6.22 -7.84
C ILE A 47 -0.77 -6.83 -6.44
N LYS A 48 -0.01 -7.90 -6.31
CA LYS A 48 0.22 -8.57 -5.03
C LYS A 48 0.92 -7.65 -4.02
N GLU A 49 1.98 -6.95 -4.42
CA GLU A 49 2.66 -5.95 -3.59
C GLU A 49 1.72 -4.81 -3.18
N ASN A 50 0.91 -4.31 -4.11
CA ASN A 50 -0.08 -3.27 -3.82
C ASN A 50 -1.20 -3.77 -2.90
N LEU A 51 -1.62 -5.03 -3.03
CA LEU A 51 -2.65 -5.62 -2.18
C LEU A 51 -2.13 -5.90 -0.77
N VAL A 52 -0.90 -6.39 -0.64
CA VAL A 52 -0.25 -6.61 0.66
C VAL A 52 0.06 -5.27 1.33
N GLY A 53 0.57 -4.30 0.58
CA GLY A 53 0.83 -2.94 1.07
C GLY A 53 -0.42 -2.09 1.30
N ALA A 54 -1.58 -2.51 0.79
CA ALA A 54 -2.86 -1.82 1.01
C ALA A 54 -3.66 -2.37 2.21
N GLY A 55 -3.04 -3.21 3.07
CA GLY A 55 -3.70 -3.75 4.26
C GLY A 55 -4.82 -4.74 3.97
N ASN A 56 -4.82 -5.38 2.81
CA ASN A 56 -5.88 -6.35 2.44
C ASN A 56 -5.91 -7.62 3.30
N ASN A 57 -4.90 -7.83 4.12
CA ASN A 57 -4.87 -8.89 5.12
C ASN A 57 -5.31 -8.40 6.52
N ALA A 58 -5.60 -7.09 6.64
CA ALA A 58 -6.08 -6.53 7.88
C ALA A 58 -7.60 -6.68 8.00
N VAL A 59 -8.06 -7.17 9.14
CA VAL A 59 -9.47 -7.25 9.50
C VAL A 59 -9.80 -6.09 10.42
N ASN A 60 -10.74 -5.23 10.01
CA ASN A 60 -11.22 -4.15 10.87
C ASN A 60 -12.28 -4.65 11.83
N ILE A 61 -12.05 -4.43 13.11
CA ILE A 61 -13.03 -4.69 14.16
C ILE A 61 -13.64 -3.35 14.55
N GLN A 62 -14.95 -3.22 14.35
CA GLN A 62 -15.70 -2.02 14.68
C GLN A 62 -16.76 -2.32 15.73
N LEU A 63 -17.09 -1.32 16.53
CA LEU A 63 -18.18 -1.40 17.47
C LEU A 63 -19.52 -1.20 16.73
N TYR A 64 -20.51 -2.00 17.08
CA TYR A 64 -21.85 -1.94 16.51
C TYR A 64 -22.89 -1.65 17.61
N GLN A 65 -23.88 -0.86 17.26
CA GLN A 65 -25.09 -0.67 18.05
C GLN A 65 -26.29 -1.24 17.27
N GLY A 66 -26.71 -2.44 17.62
CA GLY A 66 -27.67 -3.17 16.82
C GLY A 66 -27.08 -3.62 15.47
N GLU A 67 -27.69 -3.20 14.36
CA GLU A 67 -27.24 -3.53 12.99
C GLU A 67 -26.31 -2.45 12.39
N TRP A 68 -26.08 -1.34 13.09
CA TRP A 68 -25.35 -0.18 12.59
C TRP A 68 -23.96 -0.06 13.23
N PRO A 69 -22.92 0.19 12.45
CA PRO A 69 -21.61 0.52 13.00
C PRO A 69 -21.69 1.85 13.76
N ILE A 70 -21.02 1.94 14.89
CA ILE A 70 -20.91 3.19 15.65
C ILE A 70 -19.89 4.07 14.93
N ASP A 71 -20.34 5.21 14.42
CA ASP A 71 -19.46 6.19 13.83
C ASP A 71 -18.90 7.13 14.91
N LEU A 72 -17.64 6.94 15.25
CA LEU A 72 -16.91 7.74 16.23
C LEU A 72 -16.17 8.92 15.60
N SER A 73 -16.24 9.08 14.28
CA SER A 73 -15.47 10.11 13.54
C SER A 73 -15.89 11.55 13.85
N TYR A 74 -17.09 11.74 14.42
CA TYR A 74 -17.63 13.06 14.79
C TYR A 74 -17.42 13.44 16.27
N GLY A 75 -16.58 12.75 16.99
CA GLY A 75 -15.99 13.25 18.24
C GLY A 75 -16.72 12.92 19.53
N ASN A 76 -17.93 12.39 19.53
CA ASN A 76 -18.63 12.00 20.75
C ASN A 76 -18.83 10.49 20.81
N VAL A 77 -18.13 9.83 21.74
CA VAL A 77 -18.45 8.44 22.10
C VAL A 77 -19.74 8.48 22.89
N PRO A 78 -20.81 7.80 22.44
CA PRO A 78 -22.06 7.74 23.21
C PRO A 78 -21.83 7.08 24.58
N ASP A 79 -22.58 7.54 25.59
CA ASP A 79 -22.51 6.95 26.91
C ASP A 79 -22.83 5.45 26.87
N GLY A 80 -21.98 4.64 27.50
CA GLY A 80 -22.12 3.18 27.52
C GLY A 80 -21.49 2.42 26.34
N VAL A 81 -20.86 3.09 25.41
CA VAL A 81 -20.07 2.42 24.36
C VAL A 81 -18.73 1.98 24.95
N PRO A 82 -18.40 0.67 24.91
CA PRO A 82 -17.11 0.21 25.39
C PRO A 82 -16.00 0.74 24.48
N VAL A 83 -14.97 1.35 25.08
CA VAL A 83 -13.75 1.71 24.37
C VAL A 83 -12.87 0.47 24.29
N ILE A 84 -12.37 0.14 23.10
CA ILE A 84 -11.39 -0.92 22.94
C ILE A 84 -10.11 -0.48 23.66
N SER A 85 -9.81 -1.14 24.77
CA SER A 85 -8.64 -0.82 25.59
C SER A 85 -7.38 -1.52 25.09
N LYS A 86 -6.22 -1.09 25.61
CA LYS A 86 -4.95 -1.78 25.34
C LYS A 86 -4.96 -3.23 25.83
N ASP A 87 -5.68 -3.54 26.91
CA ASP A 87 -5.76 -4.90 27.44
C ASP A 87 -6.48 -5.82 26.45
N VAL A 88 -7.54 -5.34 25.81
CA VAL A 88 -8.24 -6.08 24.74
C VAL A 88 -7.34 -6.24 23.52
N LEU A 89 -6.51 -5.24 23.17
CA LEU A 89 -5.56 -5.36 22.09
C LEU A 89 -4.52 -6.46 22.35
N GLU A 90 -3.98 -6.52 23.56
CA GLU A 90 -3.03 -7.57 23.95
C GLU A 90 -3.68 -8.96 23.91
N GLU A 91 -4.93 -9.10 24.40
CA GLU A 91 -5.68 -10.34 24.31
C GLU A 91 -5.88 -10.80 22.85
N ILE A 92 -6.13 -9.87 21.92
CA ILE A 92 -6.23 -10.15 20.49
C ILE A 92 -4.89 -10.64 19.94
N LYS A 93 -3.78 -10.01 20.35
CA LYS A 93 -2.43 -10.37 19.92
C LYS A 93 -1.96 -11.74 20.43
N GLU A 94 -2.54 -12.23 21.53
CA GLU A 94 -2.25 -13.57 22.06
C GLU A 94 -2.85 -14.71 21.21
N SER A 95 -3.73 -14.41 20.27
CA SER A 95 -4.33 -15.41 19.39
C SER A 95 -3.34 -15.88 18.33
N ASP A 96 -3.16 -17.19 18.19
CA ASP A 96 -2.32 -17.81 17.15
C ASP A 96 -2.71 -17.44 15.70
N ALA A 97 -3.92 -16.95 15.51
CA ALA A 97 -4.45 -16.53 14.20
C ALA A 97 -4.11 -15.07 13.85
N VAL A 98 -3.54 -14.31 14.79
CA VAL A 98 -3.25 -12.87 14.64
C VAL A 98 -1.74 -12.66 14.63
N GLU A 99 -1.22 -12.17 13.52
CA GLU A 99 0.21 -11.87 13.39
C GLU A 99 0.54 -10.55 14.12
N THR A 100 -0.29 -9.53 13.94
CA THR A 100 -0.17 -8.23 14.60
C THR A 100 -1.53 -7.54 14.65
N ALA A 101 -1.71 -6.62 15.58
CA ALA A 101 -2.94 -5.84 15.71
C ALA A 101 -2.60 -4.41 16.15
N ALA A 102 -3.42 -3.46 15.73
CA ALA A 102 -3.23 -2.05 16.03
C ALA A 102 -4.54 -1.36 16.37
N LEU A 103 -4.45 -0.35 17.21
CA LEU A 103 -5.57 0.54 17.51
C LEU A 103 -5.48 1.79 16.66
N TYR A 104 -6.61 2.21 16.14
CA TYR A 104 -6.72 3.50 15.48
C TYR A 104 -8.04 4.20 15.79
N TYR A 105 -8.02 5.50 15.67
CA TYR A 105 -9.17 6.37 15.77
C TYR A 105 -9.20 7.30 14.57
N THR A 106 -10.35 7.42 13.93
CA THR A 106 -10.54 8.26 12.75
C THR A 106 -11.38 9.47 13.12
N ARG A 107 -10.94 10.65 12.72
CA ARG A 107 -11.68 11.89 12.83
C ARG A 107 -11.82 12.52 11.43
N ASN A 108 -13.06 12.69 11.00
CA ASN A 108 -13.37 13.37 9.74
C ASN A 108 -13.79 14.81 10.10
N GLU A 109 -12.89 15.77 9.84
CA GLU A 109 -13.21 17.18 9.97
C GLU A 109 -12.81 17.91 8.69
N TYR A 110 -13.67 18.81 8.27
CA TYR A 110 -13.39 19.69 7.13
C TYR A 110 -12.41 20.78 7.61
N ASP A 111 -11.39 21.04 6.78
CA ASP A 111 -10.39 22.09 7.01
C ASP A 111 -9.63 22.02 8.34
N ALA A 112 -9.46 20.82 8.87
CA ALA A 112 -8.83 20.61 10.16
C ALA A 112 -7.30 20.78 10.15
N VAL A 113 -6.64 20.73 9.00
CA VAL A 113 -5.16 20.73 8.90
C VAL A 113 -4.68 21.86 8.00
N PHE A 114 -3.74 22.67 8.53
CA PHE A 114 -3.23 23.86 7.86
C PHE A 114 -1.70 23.91 7.86
N ASN A 115 -1.16 24.52 6.82
CA ASN A 115 0.20 25.04 6.77
C ASN A 115 0.17 26.47 6.22
N GLY A 116 0.12 27.47 7.11
CA GLY A 116 -0.08 28.86 6.73
C GLY A 116 -1.40 29.08 6.01
N SER A 117 -1.36 29.42 4.72
CA SER A 117 -2.55 29.62 3.88
C SER A 117 -3.03 28.36 3.17
N GLN A 118 -2.28 27.27 3.23
CA GLN A 118 -2.67 26.00 2.64
C GLN A 118 -3.52 25.21 3.63
N SER A 119 -4.59 24.57 3.15
CA SER A 119 -5.44 23.70 3.95
C SER A 119 -5.70 22.38 3.26
N LEU A 120 -5.95 21.33 4.04
CA LEU A 120 -6.47 20.06 3.54
C LEU A 120 -7.99 20.09 3.62
N SER A 121 -8.62 20.13 2.45
CA SER A 121 -10.06 19.97 2.32
C SER A 121 -10.38 18.47 2.26
N ASN A 122 -11.36 18.03 3.04
CA ASN A 122 -11.79 16.64 3.10
C ASN A 122 -10.68 15.65 3.54
N GLY A 123 -9.74 16.08 4.36
CA GLY A 123 -8.73 15.23 4.95
C GLY A 123 -9.30 14.34 6.04
N THR A 124 -8.76 13.13 6.19
CA THR A 124 -9.04 12.27 7.33
C THR A 124 -7.85 12.32 8.27
N ILE A 125 -8.10 12.65 9.55
CA ILE A 125 -7.08 12.62 10.60
C ILE A 125 -7.23 11.30 11.33
N MET A 126 -6.13 10.56 11.45
CA MET A 126 -6.11 9.30 12.16
C MET A 126 -5.14 9.36 13.33
N GLY A 127 -5.63 9.06 14.52
CA GLY A 127 -4.78 8.71 15.66
C GLY A 127 -4.47 7.24 15.57
N VAL A 128 -3.19 6.88 15.63
CA VAL A 128 -2.72 5.50 15.45
C VAL A 128 -1.74 5.13 16.54
N ASP A 129 -1.62 3.83 16.79
CA ASP A 129 -0.54 3.29 17.64
C ASP A 129 0.73 2.97 16.84
N SER A 130 1.71 2.35 17.51
CA SER A 130 3.01 2.02 16.91
C SER A 130 2.91 0.99 15.78
N ASP A 131 1.96 0.07 15.88
CA ASP A 131 1.88 -1.11 15.01
C ASP A 131 1.00 -0.87 13.78
N TYR A 132 0.30 0.27 13.73
CA TYR A 132 -0.66 0.59 12.68
C TYR A 132 -0.05 0.57 11.27
N LEU A 133 1.15 1.11 11.11
CA LEU A 133 1.82 1.15 9.81
C LEU A 133 2.16 -0.25 9.31
N ASP A 134 2.59 -1.12 10.23
CA ASP A 134 2.96 -2.51 9.92
C ASP A 134 1.71 -3.34 9.61
N VAL A 135 0.63 -3.18 10.38
CA VAL A 135 -0.66 -3.86 10.13
C VAL A 135 -1.19 -3.56 8.73
N TYR A 136 -1.09 -2.31 8.29
CA TYR A 136 -1.57 -1.88 6.98
C TYR A 136 -0.50 -1.94 5.89
N GLY A 137 0.74 -2.32 6.22
CA GLY A 137 1.84 -2.39 5.26
C GLY A 137 2.25 -1.03 4.68
N TYR A 138 2.00 0.07 5.40
CA TYR A 138 2.39 1.40 4.94
C TYR A 138 3.90 1.58 4.97
N GLN A 139 4.44 2.07 3.86
CA GLN A 139 5.88 2.33 3.72
C GLN A 139 6.18 3.82 3.79
N ILE A 140 7.19 4.17 4.59
CA ILE A 140 7.69 5.54 4.67
C ILE A 140 8.62 5.80 3.48
N THR A 141 8.19 6.67 2.58
CA THR A 141 8.99 7.02 1.39
C THR A 141 9.98 8.15 1.65
N LYS A 142 9.68 9.03 2.61
CA LYS A 142 10.55 10.15 3.02
C LYS A 142 10.42 10.39 4.52
N GLY A 143 11.53 10.64 5.19
CA GLY A 143 11.55 10.89 6.62
C GLY A 143 11.65 9.60 7.44
N ARG A 144 10.96 9.55 8.57
CA ARG A 144 10.91 8.40 9.47
C ARG A 144 9.48 8.10 9.91
N GLY A 145 9.22 6.86 10.28
CA GLY A 145 7.99 6.45 10.96
C GLY A 145 7.95 6.94 12.42
N PHE A 146 6.90 6.55 13.11
CA PHE A 146 6.79 6.76 14.54
C PHE A 146 7.83 5.93 15.32
N SER A 147 8.26 6.44 16.46
CA SER A 147 9.15 5.75 17.38
C SER A 147 8.47 5.62 18.74
N GLU A 148 8.89 4.67 19.56
CA GLU A 148 8.35 4.51 20.93
C GLU A 148 8.44 5.81 21.77
N LYS A 149 9.47 6.62 21.55
CA LYS A 149 9.60 7.92 22.21
C LYS A 149 8.53 8.92 21.80
N ASP A 150 8.02 8.84 20.58
CA ASP A 150 6.96 9.73 20.14
C ASP A 150 5.66 9.47 20.92
N PHE A 151 5.41 8.21 21.28
CA PHE A 151 4.26 7.82 22.09
C PHE A 151 4.48 8.03 23.58
N SER A 152 5.62 7.60 24.13
CA SER A 152 5.92 7.68 25.56
C SER A 152 6.09 9.12 26.06
N GLU A 153 6.63 10.00 25.22
CA GLU A 153 6.84 11.42 25.54
C GLU A 153 5.70 12.32 25.02
N ASN A 154 4.65 11.75 24.44
CA ASN A 154 3.53 12.48 23.81
C ASN A 154 4.01 13.55 22.82
N ARG A 155 4.97 13.20 21.98
CA ARG A 155 5.51 14.13 20.98
C ARG A 155 4.45 14.41 19.90
N LYS A 156 4.33 15.68 19.53
CA LYS A 156 3.43 16.12 18.46
C LYS A 156 4.08 15.88 17.11
N VAL A 157 3.90 14.68 16.58
CA VAL A 157 4.42 14.25 15.27
C VAL A 157 3.29 13.76 14.39
N ALA A 158 3.40 13.99 13.09
CA ALA A 158 2.43 13.53 12.11
C ALA A 158 3.13 12.94 10.89
N LEU A 159 2.49 11.97 10.25
CA LEU A 159 2.81 11.45 8.95
C LEU A 159 1.75 11.94 7.96
N LEU A 160 2.18 12.32 6.78
CA LEU A 160 1.29 12.75 5.71
C LEU A 160 1.37 11.76 4.56
N ASP A 161 0.22 11.43 3.97
CA ASP A 161 0.23 10.76 2.69
C ASP A 161 0.78 11.67 1.59
N LYS A 162 1.12 11.09 0.45
CA LYS A 162 1.76 11.81 -0.66
C LYS A 162 0.91 12.98 -1.17
N THR A 163 -0.40 12.81 -1.23
CA THR A 163 -1.34 13.82 -1.74
C THR A 163 -1.46 14.98 -0.77
N SER A 164 -1.66 14.68 0.52
CA SER A 164 -1.72 15.66 1.59
C SER A 164 -0.42 16.46 1.71
N ALA A 165 0.72 15.76 1.60
CA ALA A 165 2.03 16.40 1.61
C ALA A 165 2.20 17.38 0.44
N SER A 166 1.77 17.02 -0.77
CA SER A 166 1.86 17.89 -1.95
C SER A 166 0.93 19.09 -1.86
N ASN A 167 -0.24 18.93 -1.24
CA ASN A 167 -1.21 20.01 -1.08
C ASN A 167 -0.77 21.04 -0.02
N LEU A 168 -0.26 20.55 1.13
CA LEU A 168 0.19 21.43 2.21
C LEU A 168 1.56 22.06 1.95
N PHE A 169 2.40 21.40 1.17
CA PHE A 169 3.78 21.81 0.89
C PHE A 169 4.10 21.75 -0.61
N PRO A 170 3.59 22.69 -1.40
CA PRO A 170 3.81 22.72 -2.85
C PRO A 170 5.30 22.81 -3.25
N ASP A 171 6.14 23.34 -2.36
CA ASP A 171 7.60 23.39 -2.51
C ASP A 171 8.32 22.05 -2.30
N GLY A 172 7.58 21.04 -1.86
CA GLY A 172 8.10 19.69 -1.61
C GLY A 172 8.94 19.53 -0.34
N ASN A 173 9.12 20.61 0.44
CA ASN A 173 9.92 20.58 1.68
C ASN A 173 9.01 20.30 2.89
N VAL A 174 8.75 19.03 3.18
CA VAL A 174 7.77 18.58 4.18
C VAL A 174 8.43 18.24 5.52
N ILE A 175 9.64 17.63 5.49
CA ILE A 175 10.24 17.04 6.67
C ILE A 175 10.66 18.12 7.67
N GLY A 176 10.30 17.94 8.93
CA GLY A 176 10.61 18.88 10.01
C GLY A 176 9.79 20.16 10.02
N LYS A 177 8.78 20.24 9.16
CA LYS A 177 7.83 21.37 9.17
C LYS A 177 6.70 21.12 10.17
N THR A 178 6.05 22.21 10.56
CA THR A 178 4.92 22.17 11.49
C THR A 178 3.62 22.35 10.71
N ILE A 179 2.62 21.59 11.08
CA ILE A 179 1.24 21.75 10.63
C ILE A 179 0.35 22.12 11.82
N GLU A 180 -0.72 22.84 11.56
CA GLU A 180 -1.70 23.23 12.57
C GLU A 180 -2.97 22.39 12.38
N MET A 181 -3.53 21.91 13.47
CA MET A 181 -4.83 21.24 13.51
C MET A 181 -5.78 22.12 14.29
N LYS A 182 -6.94 22.43 13.72
CA LYS A 182 -7.99 23.24 14.34
C LYS A 182 -9.28 22.46 14.43
#